data_6f25013874cc75e3080f23b6a7dfd6b2
#
_entry.id   6f25013874cc75e3080f23b6a7dfd6b2
#
_cell.length_a   1.000
_cell.length_b   1.000
_cell.length_c   1.000
_cell.angle_alpha   90.00
_cell.angle_beta   90.00
_cell.angle_gamma   90.00
#
_symmetry.space_group_name_H-M   'P 1'
#
loop_
_entity.id
_entity.type
_entity.pdbx_description
1 polymer ?
#
loop_
_entity_poly.entity_id
_entity_poly.type
_entity_poly.pdbx_seq_one_letter_code
_entity_poly.pdbx_strand_id
1 'polypeptide(L)'
;MNVFELTHRLISIPSISGDEKSVAEFLAEYLSAVGFRVKLQDAAPDRPNVYARRGDPDVVLSTHTDTVPPYVEFGEDDEFIYGRGACDAKGIIAAMIKAGEALIESNVTDFGLLFVVGEEAGSPGAHAANAIPNRSCYLINGEPTESKLALGSKGALRAVFKAAGRAAHSAYPEKGESAIDKLLDVLGDLRNAELPGDATLGDTTMNIGMIKGGVAANVIPPEAEAELLFRVVTNSESLKRLIEGIVASRVEVEYTFACDPVFTEKLDGFETAVVAFTTDIPLLSNWGKPLLFGPGSILDAHTPGEKISKREIVDAVETYKQMVLSLKAMV
;
A
#
# COMPACT_ATOMS: atom_id res chain seq x y z
N MET A 1 -5.21 -4.92 -27.82
CA MET A 1 -3.81 -5.00 -27.28
C MET A 1 -3.65 -6.29 -26.50
N ASN A 2 -2.50 -6.99 -26.61
CA ASN A 2 -2.15 -8.05 -25.67
C ASN A 2 -1.74 -7.45 -24.31
N VAL A 3 -1.48 -8.30 -23.32
CA VAL A 3 -1.17 -7.82 -21.95
C VAL A 3 0.12 -6.99 -21.89
N PHE A 4 1.13 -7.34 -22.66
CA PHE A 4 2.42 -6.62 -22.69
C PHE A 4 2.30 -5.25 -23.36
N GLU A 5 1.58 -5.18 -24.50
CA GLU A 5 1.27 -3.91 -25.16
C GLU A 5 0.47 -2.96 -24.25
N LEU A 6 -0.48 -3.51 -23.47
CA LEU A 6 -1.26 -2.72 -22.51
C LEU A 6 -0.38 -2.24 -21.36
N THR A 7 0.48 -3.11 -20.81
CA THR A 7 1.44 -2.72 -19.76
C THR A 7 2.38 -1.63 -20.24
N HIS A 8 2.96 -1.78 -21.46
CA HIS A 8 3.78 -0.75 -22.09
C HIS A 8 3.03 0.57 -22.20
N ARG A 9 1.80 0.54 -22.70
CA ARG A 9 1.00 1.76 -22.86
C ARG A 9 0.74 2.46 -21.54
N LEU A 10 0.42 1.71 -20.48
CA LEU A 10 0.18 2.24 -19.14
C LEU A 10 1.46 2.85 -18.54
N ILE A 11 2.59 2.18 -18.62
CA ILE A 11 3.88 2.71 -18.13
C ILE A 11 4.25 3.99 -18.88
N SER A 12 4.02 4.05 -20.20
CA SER A 12 4.33 5.22 -21.03
C SER A 12 3.43 6.44 -20.76
N ILE A 13 2.39 6.32 -19.96
CA ILE A 13 1.61 7.45 -19.47
C ILE A 13 2.08 7.74 -18.03
N PRO A 14 2.89 8.78 -17.78
CA PRO A 14 3.27 9.16 -16.43
C PRO A 14 2.03 9.44 -15.56
N SER A 15 2.06 8.95 -14.32
CA SER A 15 0.98 9.16 -13.35
C SER A 15 1.55 9.21 -11.93
N ILE A 16 2.55 10.07 -11.70
CA ILE A 16 3.06 10.32 -10.36
C ILE A 16 1.91 10.82 -9.49
N SER A 17 1.86 10.38 -8.22
CA SER A 17 0.79 10.76 -7.29
C SER A 17 0.49 12.27 -7.34
N GLY A 18 -0.72 12.62 -7.73
CA GLY A 18 -1.15 13.99 -7.99
C GLY A 18 -1.42 14.30 -9.49
N ASP A 19 -0.95 13.46 -10.42
CA ASP A 19 -1.09 13.67 -11.87
C ASP A 19 -1.59 12.39 -12.58
N GLU A 20 -2.74 11.86 -12.13
CA GLU A 20 -3.29 10.60 -12.64
C GLU A 20 -4.34 10.78 -13.76
N LYS A 21 -4.69 12.01 -14.11
CA LYS A 21 -5.78 12.28 -15.07
C LYS A 21 -5.62 11.56 -16.40
N SER A 22 -4.43 11.66 -17.00
CA SER A 22 -4.19 11.11 -18.33
C SER A 22 -4.29 9.57 -18.36
N VAL A 23 -3.84 8.88 -17.32
CA VAL A 23 -3.98 7.42 -17.24
C VAL A 23 -5.43 7.02 -16.98
N ALA A 24 -6.18 7.77 -16.18
CA ALA A 24 -7.59 7.53 -15.94
C ALA A 24 -8.46 7.73 -17.19
N GLU A 25 -8.19 8.78 -17.99
CA GLU A 25 -8.84 9.01 -19.29
C GLU A 25 -8.57 7.88 -20.27
N PHE A 26 -7.31 7.44 -20.39
CA PHE A 26 -6.94 6.28 -21.22
C PHE A 26 -7.66 5.00 -20.78
N LEU A 27 -7.69 4.73 -19.48
CA LEU A 27 -8.37 3.55 -18.92
C LEU A 27 -9.87 3.60 -19.18
N ALA A 28 -10.50 4.77 -19.04
CA ALA A 28 -11.93 4.93 -19.28
C ALA A 28 -12.30 4.69 -20.76
N GLU A 29 -11.50 5.20 -21.68
CA GLU A 29 -11.69 4.97 -23.12
C GLU A 29 -11.49 3.49 -23.47
N TYR A 30 -10.38 2.89 -23.02
CA TYR A 30 -10.06 1.48 -23.30
C TYR A 30 -11.13 0.53 -22.76
N LEU A 31 -11.51 0.68 -21.49
CA LEU A 31 -12.51 -0.18 -20.85
C LEU A 31 -13.90 -0.04 -21.47
N SER A 32 -14.26 1.16 -21.89
CA SER A 32 -15.51 1.37 -22.64
C SER A 32 -15.50 0.65 -23.97
N ALA A 33 -14.37 0.71 -24.70
CA ALA A 33 -14.22 0.05 -26.00
C ALA A 33 -14.28 -1.49 -25.91
N VAL A 34 -13.82 -2.09 -24.79
CA VAL A 34 -13.89 -3.54 -24.58
C VAL A 34 -15.18 -4.00 -23.86
N GLY A 35 -16.14 -3.09 -23.67
CA GLY A 35 -17.52 -3.43 -23.31
C GLY A 35 -17.89 -3.27 -21.83
N PHE A 36 -17.08 -2.58 -21.04
CA PHE A 36 -17.48 -2.20 -19.69
C PHE A 36 -18.36 -0.95 -19.70
N ARG A 37 -19.26 -0.85 -18.71
CA ARG A 37 -19.88 0.42 -18.35
C ARG A 37 -18.95 1.16 -17.39
N VAL A 38 -18.36 2.25 -17.87
CA VAL A 38 -17.35 3.03 -17.13
C VAL A 38 -17.97 4.27 -16.50
N LYS A 39 -17.52 4.60 -15.29
CA LYS A 39 -17.79 5.85 -14.58
C LYS A 39 -16.48 6.40 -14.04
N LEU A 40 -16.16 7.64 -14.35
CA LEU A 40 -15.14 8.42 -13.67
C LEU A 40 -15.74 9.04 -12.40
N GLN A 41 -14.97 9.03 -11.32
CA GLN A 41 -15.33 9.63 -10.03
C GLN A 41 -14.20 10.51 -9.55
N ASP A 42 -14.41 11.81 -9.49
CA ASP A 42 -13.41 12.74 -8.94
C ASP A 42 -13.16 12.46 -7.45
N ALA A 43 -11.96 12.06 -7.12
CA ALA A 43 -11.46 11.90 -5.75
C ALA A 43 -10.81 13.19 -5.24
N ALA A 44 -10.23 13.95 -6.15
CA ALA A 44 -9.68 15.30 -5.97
C ALA A 44 -9.77 16.04 -7.31
N PRO A 45 -9.53 17.35 -7.38
CA PRO A 45 -9.51 18.09 -8.64
C PRO A 45 -8.57 17.45 -9.66
N ASP A 46 -9.10 17.14 -10.86
CA ASP A 46 -8.38 16.48 -11.96
C ASP A 46 -7.76 15.10 -11.62
N ARG A 47 -8.27 14.42 -10.59
CA ARG A 47 -7.78 13.09 -10.14
C ARG A 47 -8.95 12.11 -10.03
N PRO A 48 -9.49 11.60 -11.15
CA PRO A 48 -10.63 10.70 -11.13
C PRO A 48 -10.23 9.24 -10.91
N ASN A 49 -10.94 8.53 -10.04
CA ASN A 49 -11.01 7.08 -10.04
C ASN A 49 -11.71 6.58 -11.29
N VAL A 50 -11.37 5.36 -11.72
CA VAL A 50 -12.03 4.66 -12.83
C VAL A 50 -12.79 3.46 -12.28
N TYR A 51 -14.12 3.52 -12.34
CA TYR A 51 -14.97 2.39 -11.99
C TYR A 51 -15.64 1.81 -13.23
N ALA A 52 -15.28 0.59 -13.59
CA ALA A 52 -15.78 -0.14 -14.76
C ALA A 52 -16.52 -1.40 -14.32
N ARG A 53 -17.72 -1.67 -14.87
CA ARG A 53 -18.53 -2.81 -14.46
C ARG A 53 -19.26 -3.49 -15.60
N ARG A 54 -19.54 -4.78 -15.39
CA ARG A 54 -20.47 -5.60 -16.17
C ARG A 54 -21.57 -6.06 -15.23
N GLY A 55 -22.82 -5.65 -15.44
CA GLY A 55 -23.93 -5.91 -14.53
C GLY A 55 -23.82 -5.15 -13.21
N ASP A 56 -24.25 -5.79 -12.13
CA ASP A 56 -24.15 -5.30 -10.76
C ASP A 56 -23.11 -6.17 -10.01
N PRO A 57 -21.87 -5.68 -9.81
CA PRO A 57 -20.74 -6.49 -9.38
C PRO A 57 -20.92 -7.16 -8.00
N ASP A 58 -20.75 -8.47 -7.94
CA ASP A 58 -20.58 -9.26 -6.73
C ASP A 58 -19.09 -9.30 -6.32
N VAL A 59 -18.18 -9.25 -7.32
CA VAL A 59 -16.72 -9.25 -7.14
C VAL A 59 -16.12 -8.06 -7.87
N VAL A 60 -15.23 -7.32 -7.21
CA VAL A 60 -14.51 -6.20 -7.79
C VAL A 60 -13.01 -6.41 -7.65
N LEU A 61 -12.28 -6.26 -8.76
CA LEU A 61 -10.83 -6.19 -8.80
C LEU A 61 -10.43 -4.71 -8.64
N SER A 62 -9.53 -4.40 -7.74
CA SER A 62 -9.10 -3.03 -7.46
C SER A 62 -7.59 -2.92 -7.32
N THR A 63 -7.01 -1.82 -7.83
CA THR A 63 -5.64 -1.39 -7.54
C THR A 63 -5.53 0.10 -7.82
N HIS A 64 -4.34 0.69 -7.68
CA HIS A 64 -4.13 2.12 -7.86
C HIS A 64 -3.52 2.47 -9.23
N THR A 65 -3.67 3.74 -9.63
CA THR A 65 -3.17 4.26 -10.92
C THR A 65 -1.94 5.13 -10.79
N ASP A 66 -1.70 5.64 -9.59
CA ASP A 66 -0.53 6.47 -9.30
C ASP A 66 0.74 5.66 -9.10
N THR A 67 1.85 6.37 -9.12
CA THR A 67 3.18 5.82 -8.89
C THR A 67 4.02 6.81 -8.11
N VAL A 68 5.02 6.31 -7.35
CA VAL A 68 6.02 7.18 -6.71
C VAL A 68 6.95 7.85 -7.73
N PRO A 69 7.50 9.05 -7.42
CA PRO A 69 8.59 9.64 -8.20
C PRO A 69 9.93 8.89 -7.98
N PRO A 70 10.91 9.03 -8.91
CA PRO A 70 10.79 9.67 -10.21
C PRO A 70 10.13 8.78 -11.26
N TYR A 71 9.61 9.35 -12.33
CA TYR A 71 9.23 8.59 -13.52
C TYR A 71 10.43 7.84 -14.08
N VAL A 72 10.24 6.56 -14.44
CA VAL A 72 11.21 5.70 -15.11
C VAL A 72 10.57 5.22 -16.41
N GLU A 73 11.26 5.45 -17.52
CA GLU A 73 10.76 5.06 -18.84
C GLU A 73 10.59 3.54 -18.99
N PHE A 74 9.67 3.16 -19.87
CA PHE A 74 9.47 1.78 -20.26
C PHE A 74 10.73 1.17 -20.90
N GLY A 75 11.02 -0.07 -20.52
CA GLY A 75 12.00 -0.94 -21.15
C GLY A 75 11.52 -2.39 -21.08
N GLU A 76 12.03 -3.25 -21.95
CA GLU A 76 11.76 -4.69 -21.87
C GLU A 76 12.92 -5.51 -22.41
N ASP A 77 13.04 -6.73 -21.92
CA ASP A 77 13.84 -7.80 -22.49
C ASP A 77 12.97 -9.07 -22.69
N ASP A 78 13.58 -10.24 -22.87
CA ASP A 78 12.83 -11.47 -23.11
C ASP A 78 12.03 -11.91 -21.87
N GLU A 79 12.46 -11.58 -20.65
CA GLU A 79 11.90 -12.07 -19.39
C GLU A 79 11.09 -11.01 -18.63
N PHE A 80 11.51 -9.73 -18.70
CA PHE A 80 10.98 -8.68 -17.87
C PHE A 80 10.47 -7.46 -18.65
N ILE A 81 9.53 -6.75 -18.03
CA ILE A 81 9.15 -5.39 -18.36
C ILE A 81 9.66 -4.49 -17.24
N TYR A 82 10.29 -3.39 -17.62
CA TYR A 82 10.89 -2.38 -16.72
C TYR A 82 10.13 -1.06 -16.84
N GLY A 83 10.19 -0.26 -15.78
CA GLY A 83 9.66 1.10 -15.76
C GLY A 83 8.89 1.39 -14.49
N ARG A 84 8.63 2.66 -14.19
CA ARG A 84 7.87 3.06 -13.01
C ARG A 84 6.41 2.59 -13.13
N GLY A 85 5.94 1.84 -12.13
CA GLY A 85 4.64 1.18 -12.13
C GLY A 85 4.66 -0.21 -12.79
N ALA A 86 5.81 -0.73 -13.22
CA ALA A 86 5.87 -2.04 -13.86
C ALA A 86 5.27 -3.13 -12.96
N CYS A 87 5.65 -3.18 -11.67
CA CYS A 87 5.03 -4.08 -10.70
C CYS A 87 4.02 -3.37 -9.79
N ASP A 88 4.15 -2.05 -9.59
CA ASP A 88 3.38 -1.28 -8.61
C ASP A 88 2.77 0.01 -9.24
N ALA A 89 1.57 -0.07 -9.87
CA ALA A 89 0.76 -1.30 -10.08
C ALA A 89 0.23 -1.41 -11.53
N LYS A 90 0.90 -0.78 -12.54
CA LYS A 90 0.40 -0.72 -13.95
C LYS A 90 0.39 -2.08 -14.62
N GLY A 91 1.36 -2.97 -14.29
CA GLY A 91 1.35 -4.37 -14.74
C GLY A 91 0.16 -5.14 -14.15
N ILE A 92 -0.18 -4.86 -12.90
CA ILE A 92 -1.37 -5.43 -12.22
C ILE A 92 -2.66 -4.92 -12.88
N ILE A 93 -2.76 -3.60 -13.18
CA ILE A 93 -3.89 -3.04 -13.94
C ILE A 93 -4.07 -3.78 -15.26
N ALA A 94 -2.98 -3.98 -16.02
CA ALA A 94 -3.04 -4.68 -17.30
C ALA A 94 -3.53 -6.13 -17.14
N ALA A 95 -3.04 -6.85 -16.14
CA ALA A 95 -3.47 -8.22 -15.86
C ALA A 95 -4.97 -8.28 -15.48
N MET A 96 -5.44 -7.39 -14.60
CA MET A 96 -6.85 -7.29 -14.21
C MET A 96 -7.77 -6.97 -15.40
N ILE A 97 -7.36 -6.06 -16.27
CA ILE A 97 -8.13 -5.71 -17.47
C ILE A 97 -8.23 -6.90 -18.40
N LYS A 98 -7.13 -7.62 -18.64
CA LYS A 98 -7.13 -8.80 -19.52
C LYS A 98 -7.92 -9.96 -18.92
N ALA A 99 -7.91 -10.15 -17.63
CA ALA A 99 -8.80 -11.08 -16.93
C ALA A 99 -10.27 -10.69 -17.12
N GLY A 100 -10.59 -9.40 -17.02
CA GLY A 100 -11.93 -8.87 -17.28
C GLY A 100 -12.39 -9.09 -18.73
N GLU A 101 -11.53 -8.90 -19.72
CA GLU A 101 -11.82 -9.21 -21.13
C GLU A 101 -12.13 -10.72 -21.31
N ALA A 102 -11.32 -11.60 -20.74
CA ALA A 102 -11.54 -13.05 -20.81
C ALA A 102 -12.84 -13.50 -20.12
N LEU A 103 -13.23 -12.82 -19.03
CA LEU A 103 -14.52 -13.02 -18.37
C LEU A 103 -15.69 -12.60 -19.28
N ILE A 104 -15.57 -11.45 -19.96
CA ILE A 104 -16.57 -10.97 -20.92
C ILE A 104 -16.73 -11.97 -22.09
N GLU A 105 -15.63 -12.43 -22.66
CA GLU A 105 -15.63 -13.45 -23.73
C GLU A 105 -16.31 -14.76 -23.28
N SER A 106 -16.19 -15.08 -21.98
CA SER A 106 -16.86 -16.22 -21.36
C SER A 106 -18.31 -15.92 -20.94
N ASN A 107 -18.89 -14.77 -21.31
CA ASN A 107 -20.22 -14.29 -20.95
C ASN A 107 -20.47 -14.16 -19.43
N VAL A 108 -19.42 -13.94 -18.64
CA VAL A 108 -19.54 -13.65 -17.21
C VAL A 108 -20.01 -12.22 -17.01
N THR A 109 -20.97 -12.04 -16.10
CA THR A 109 -21.50 -10.73 -15.67
C THR A 109 -21.31 -10.54 -14.17
N ASP A 110 -21.72 -9.38 -13.66
CA ASP A 110 -21.72 -9.04 -12.24
C ASP A 110 -20.32 -9.08 -11.61
N PHE A 111 -19.37 -8.48 -12.32
CA PHE A 111 -18.03 -8.19 -11.83
C PHE A 111 -17.60 -6.77 -12.23
N GLY A 112 -16.58 -6.23 -11.56
CA GLY A 112 -16.11 -4.88 -11.82
C GLY A 112 -14.60 -4.72 -11.65
N LEU A 113 -14.10 -3.57 -12.13
CA LEU A 113 -12.74 -3.09 -11.97
C LEU A 113 -12.82 -1.71 -11.32
N LEU A 114 -12.04 -1.46 -10.29
CA LEU A 114 -11.94 -0.17 -9.60
C LEU A 114 -10.47 0.24 -9.53
N PHE A 115 -10.10 1.26 -10.29
CA PHE A 115 -8.75 1.80 -10.27
C PHE A 115 -8.79 3.17 -9.57
N VAL A 116 -8.10 3.25 -8.43
CA VAL A 116 -8.12 4.42 -7.55
C VAL A 116 -6.87 5.27 -7.73
N VAL A 117 -6.93 6.54 -7.32
CA VAL A 117 -5.82 7.49 -7.39
C VAL A 117 -5.21 7.69 -6.01
N GLY A 118 -3.88 7.91 -5.95
CA GLY A 118 -3.21 8.42 -4.77
C GLY A 118 -2.99 7.43 -3.65
N GLU A 119 -2.90 6.14 -3.90
CA GLU A 119 -2.55 5.13 -2.90
C GLU A 119 -1.23 5.48 -2.22
N GLU A 120 -0.23 5.82 -3.01
CA GLU A 120 1.13 6.19 -2.61
C GLU A 120 1.22 7.53 -1.83
N ALA A 121 0.10 8.29 -1.79
CA ALA A 121 0.07 9.63 -1.21
C ALA A 121 -1.28 9.94 -0.54
N GLY A 122 -1.64 9.17 0.48
CA GLY A 122 -2.77 9.44 1.37
C GLY A 122 -4.13 8.97 0.89
N SER A 123 -4.18 8.17 -0.17
CA SER A 123 -5.32 7.36 -0.62
C SER A 123 -6.64 8.14 -0.83
N PRO A 124 -6.64 9.37 -1.41
CA PRO A 124 -7.87 10.12 -1.64
C PRO A 124 -8.85 9.34 -2.53
N GLY A 125 -8.33 8.53 -3.46
CA GLY A 125 -9.11 7.67 -4.33
C GLY A 125 -9.90 6.62 -3.59
N ALA A 126 -9.27 5.89 -2.68
CA ALA A 126 -9.94 4.88 -1.86
C ALA A 126 -11.01 5.50 -0.95
N HIS A 127 -10.72 6.63 -0.30
CA HIS A 127 -11.71 7.36 0.50
C HIS A 127 -12.94 7.76 -0.33
N ALA A 128 -12.74 8.31 -1.52
CA ALA A 128 -13.84 8.69 -2.41
C ALA A 128 -14.61 7.45 -2.91
N ALA A 129 -13.89 6.39 -3.31
CA ALA A 129 -14.49 5.14 -3.77
C ALA A 129 -15.37 4.49 -2.71
N ASN A 130 -14.96 4.55 -1.45
CA ASN A 130 -15.73 3.95 -0.34
C ASN A 130 -17.08 4.63 -0.10
N ALA A 131 -17.30 5.83 -0.66
CA ALA A 131 -18.59 6.51 -0.64
C ALA A 131 -19.54 6.07 -1.78
N ILE A 132 -19.08 5.25 -2.74
CA ILE A 132 -19.91 4.75 -3.84
C ILE A 132 -20.86 3.67 -3.31
N PRO A 133 -22.18 3.84 -3.44
CA PRO A 133 -23.11 2.76 -3.16
C PRO A 133 -22.85 1.57 -4.09
N ASN A 134 -22.61 0.41 -3.52
CA ASN A 134 -22.39 -0.82 -4.25
C ASN A 134 -22.91 -2.02 -3.45
N ARG A 135 -22.92 -3.20 -4.06
CA ARG A 135 -23.36 -4.46 -3.45
C ARG A 135 -22.29 -5.54 -3.50
N SER A 136 -21.05 -5.16 -3.76
CA SER A 136 -19.95 -6.09 -3.87
C SER A 136 -19.81 -6.94 -2.60
N CYS A 137 -19.66 -8.24 -2.78
CA CYS A 137 -19.43 -9.20 -1.71
C CYS A 137 -17.95 -9.41 -1.45
N TYR A 138 -17.13 -9.25 -2.50
CA TYR A 138 -15.69 -9.46 -2.46
C TYR A 138 -14.92 -8.37 -3.20
N LEU A 139 -13.81 -7.96 -2.61
CA LEU A 139 -12.82 -7.05 -3.21
C LEU A 139 -11.49 -7.80 -3.36
N ILE A 140 -10.98 -7.93 -4.57
CA ILE A 140 -9.63 -8.42 -4.84
C ILE A 140 -8.74 -7.20 -5.07
N ASN A 141 -7.95 -6.82 -4.06
CA ASN A 141 -7.00 -5.74 -4.18
C ASN A 141 -5.70 -6.26 -4.79
N GLY A 142 -5.14 -5.53 -5.72
CA GLY A 142 -3.95 -5.88 -6.47
C GLY A 142 -2.73 -5.12 -5.98
N GLU A 143 -1.77 -5.85 -5.42
CA GLU A 143 -0.47 -5.37 -5.00
C GLU A 143 0.60 -6.42 -5.29
N PRO A 144 1.90 -6.08 -5.36
CA PRO A 144 2.95 -7.05 -5.66
C PRO A 144 3.16 -8.04 -4.50
N THR A 145 2.49 -9.20 -4.57
CA THR A 145 2.53 -10.26 -3.55
C THR A 145 3.29 -11.51 -4.00
N GLU A 146 4.17 -11.39 -5.01
CA GLU A 146 4.89 -12.52 -5.62
C GLU A 146 3.94 -13.62 -6.13
N SER A 147 2.81 -13.21 -6.71
CA SER A 147 1.76 -14.11 -7.22
C SER A 147 1.20 -15.07 -6.15
N LYS A 148 1.22 -14.68 -4.88
CA LYS A 148 0.64 -15.43 -3.76
C LYS A 148 -0.58 -14.70 -3.19
N LEU A 149 -1.56 -15.46 -2.74
CA LEU A 149 -2.71 -14.90 -2.01
C LEU A 149 -2.26 -14.50 -0.60
N ALA A 150 -2.26 -13.21 -0.30
CA ALA A 150 -1.88 -12.75 1.03
C ALA A 150 -2.97 -13.13 2.04
N LEU A 151 -2.58 -13.69 3.19
CA LEU A 151 -3.46 -13.98 4.33
C LEU A 151 -3.76 -12.73 5.16
N GLY A 152 -3.03 -11.66 4.90
CA GLY A 152 -3.19 -10.36 5.50
C GLY A 152 -2.00 -9.47 5.24
N SER A 153 -2.15 -8.19 5.56
CA SER A 153 -1.11 -7.18 5.51
C SER A 153 -0.90 -6.56 6.89
N LYS A 154 0.37 -6.26 7.22
CA LYS A 154 0.68 -5.57 8.47
C LYS A 154 0.20 -4.12 8.37
N GLY A 155 -0.28 -3.60 9.49
CA GLY A 155 -0.53 -2.19 9.66
C GLY A 155 0.76 -1.38 9.80
N ALA A 156 0.62 -0.08 9.96
CA ALA A 156 1.74 0.83 10.20
C ALA A 156 1.39 1.87 11.26
N LEU A 157 2.36 2.20 12.10
CA LEU A 157 2.28 3.29 13.06
C LEU A 157 3.55 4.13 12.95
N ARG A 158 3.41 5.41 12.57
CA ARG A 158 4.52 6.35 12.53
C ARG A 158 4.42 7.27 13.74
N ALA A 159 5.53 7.42 14.45
CA ALA A 159 5.60 8.26 15.64
C ALA A 159 6.89 9.09 15.65
N VAL A 160 6.76 10.35 16.12
CA VAL A 160 7.86 11.28 16.33
C VAL A 160 8.06 11.42 17.84
N PHE A 161 9.25 11.11 18.31
CA PHE A 161 9.67 11.19 19.72
C PHE A 161 10.49 12.43 19.91
N LYS A 162 10.02 13.36 20.76
CA LYS A 162 10.65 14.67 21.01
C LYS A 162 11.12 14.74 22.46
N ALA A 163 12.43 14.86 22.65
CA ALA A 163 13.05 15.03 23.96
C ALA A 163 13.42 16.50 24.19
N ALA A 164 13.07 17.01 25.35
CA ALA A 164 13.48 18.33 25.83
C ALA A 164 14.46 18.19 26.99
N GLY A 165 15.46 19.06 27.00
CA GLY A 165 16.48 19.13 28.03
C GLY A 165 16.78 20.58 28.44
N ARG A 166 17.97 20.79 29.00
CA ARG A 166 18.46 22.12 29.40
C ARG A 166 19.91 22.26 28.97
N ALA A 167 20.17 23.25 28.11
CA ALA A 167 21.53 23.55 27.66
C ALA A 167 22.44 23.99 28.82
N ALA A 168 23.67 23.51 28.78
CA ALA A 168 24.75 23.96 29.67
C ALA A 168 26.10 23.69 29.01
N HIS A 169 27.19 24.21 29.54
CA HIS A 169 28.53 23.91 29.12
C HIS A 169 28.84 22.43 29.51
N SER A 170 29.35 21.63 28.59
CA SER A 170 29.57 20.19 28.78
C SER A 170 30.53 19.84 29.92
N ALA A 171 31.39 20.77 30.32
CA ALA A 171 32.27 20.62 31.49
C ALA A 171 31.53 20.72 32.87
N TYR A 172 30.26 21.09 32.87
CA TYR A 172 29.42 21.22 34.08
C TYR A 172 28.09 20.45 33.85
N PRO A 173 28.12 19.13 33.70
CA PRO A 173 26.93 18.32 33.32
C PRO A 173 25.78 18.48 34.35
N GLU A 174 26.05 18.73 35.61
CA GLU A 174 25.05 18.96 36.68
C GLU A 174 24.20 20.24 36.48
N LYS A 175 24.60 21.14 35.58
CA LYS A 175 23.86 22.36 35.24
C LYS A 175 22.93 22.19 34.05
N GLY A 176 23.11 21.13 33.29
CA GLY A 176 22.32 20.81 32.12
C GLY A 176 21.40 19.60 32.31
N GLU A 177 20.71 19.27 31.25
CA GLU A 177 19.93 18.02 31.12
C GLU A 177 19.95 17.63 29.64
N SER A 178 20.56 16.49 29.32
CA SER A 178 20.74 16.06 27.93
C SER A 178 19.48 15.49 27.33
N ALA A 179 18.91 16.14 26.33
CA ALA A 179 17.79 15.63 25.56
C ALA A 179 18.21 14.39 24.74
N ILE A 180 19.44 14.34 24.26
CA ILE A 180 19.96 13.18 23.51
C ILE A 180 19.99 11.94 24.43
N ASP A 181 20.51 12.06 25.67
CA ASP A 181 20.57 10.92 26.58
C ASP A 181 19.17 10.41 26.92
N LYS A 182 18.22 11.30 27.20
CA LYS A 182 16.81 10.91 27.41
C LYS A 182 16.23 10.17 26.24
N LEU A 183 16.48 10.66 25.02
CA LEU A 183 15.98 10.02 23.80
C LEU A 183 16.61 8.65 23.60
N LEU A 184 17.93 8.52 23.78
CA LEU A 184 18.64 7.24 23.65
C LEU A 184 18.15 6.22 24.66
N ASP A 185 17.89 6.60 25.91
CA ASP A 185 17.33 5.74 26.95
C ASP A 185 15.96 5.20 26.53
N VAL A 186 15.07 6.07 26.06
CA VAL A 186 13.73 5.67 25.57
C VAL A 186 13.82 4.77 24.36
N LEU A 187 14.68 5.09 23.38
CA LEU A 187 14.88 4.24 22.21
C LEU A 187 15.51 2.89 22.59
N GLY A 188 16.38 2.87 23.57
CA GLY A 188 16.94 1.65 24.14
C GLY A 188 15.87 0.76 24.79
N ASP A 189 14.99 1.34 25.58
CA ASP A 189 13.88 0.62 26.21
C ASP A 189 12.90 0.06 25.16
N LEU A 190 12.56 0.85 24.15
CA LEU A 190 11.70 0.39 23.05
C LEU A 190 12.34 -0.76 22.24
N ARG A 191 13.65 -0.74 22.00
CA ARG A 191 14.38 -1.80 21.30
C ARG A 191 14.44 -3.11 22.09
N ASN A 192 14.37 -3.02 23.41
CA ASN A 192 14.41 -4.17 24.31
C ASN A 192 13.01 -4.62 24.73
N ALA A 193 11.97 -3.88 24.37
CA ALA A 193 10.60 -4.23 24.70
C ALA A 193 10.12 -5.45 23.88
N GLU A 194 9.30 -6.28 24.51
CA GLU A 194 8.56 -7.33 23.83
C GLU A 194 7.37 -6.69 23.10
N LEU A 195 7.49 -6.57 21.77
CA LEU A 195 6.43 -6.04 20.92
C LEU A 195 5.39 -7.13 20.62
N PRO A 196 4.12 -6.77 20.39
CA PRO A 196 3.06 -7.74 20.10
C PRO A 196 3.34 -8.58 18.86
N GLY A 197 3.00 -9.86 18.92
CA GLY A 197 2.98 -10.80 17.80
C GLY A 197 1.57 -11.26 17.47
N ASP A 198 1.39 -11.80 16.26
CA ASP A 198 0.17 -12.45 15.79
C ASP A 198 0.53 -13.79 15.12
N ALA A 199 -0.30 -14.81 15.30
CA ALA A 199 -0.03 -16.16 14.78
C ALA A 199 0.03 -16.24 13.26
N THR A 200 -0.68 -15.35 12.55
CA THR A 200 -0.73 -15.28 11.09
C THR A 200 0.26 -14.25 10.55
N LEU A 201 0.26 -13.04 11.12
CA LEU A 201 1.04 -11.90 10.61
C LEU A 201 2.49 -11.88 11.15
N GLY A 202 2.82 -12.74 12.12
CA GLY A 202 4.14 -12.76 12.75
C GLY A 202 4.34 -11.61 13.74
N ASP A 203 5.57 -11.10 13.84
CA ASP A 203 5.93 -10.11 14.86
C ASP A 203 5.75 -8.66 14.39
N THR A 204 5.40 -7.76 15.31
CA THR A 204 5.54 -6.32 15.13
C THR A 204 7.03 -5.99 14.99
N THR A 205 7.38 -5.17 13.98
CA THR A 205 8.75 -4.69 13.79
C THR A 205 8.84 -3.19 13.98
N MET A 206 10.02 -2.70 14.38
CA MET A 206 10.31 -1.29 14.60
C MET A 206 11.54 -0.87 13.80
N ASN A 207 11.45 0.25 13.12
CA ASN A 207 12.57 0.93 12.47
C ASN A 207 12.72 2.35 13.03
N ILE A 208 13.92 2.70 13.46
CA ILE A 208 14.29 4.10 13.77
C ILE A 208 14.78 4.69 12.45
N GLY A 209 13.91 5.42 11.76
CA GLY A 209 14.19 5.95 10.42
C GLY A 209 15.04 7.21 10.43
N MET A 210 14.83 8.07 11.45
CA MET A 210 15.56 9.32 11.59
C MET A 210 15.88 9.59 13.06
N ILE A 211 17.03 10.22 13.31
CA ILE A 211 17.41 10.76 14.61
C ILE A 211 18.18 12.04 14.40
N LYS A 212 17.88 13.08 15.17
CA LYS A 212 18.58 14.37 15.16
C LYS A 212 18.61 14.99 16.55
N GLY A 213 19.61 15.83 16.84
CA GLY A 213 19.71 16.53 18.11
C GLY A 213 21.05 17.19 18.35
N GLY A 214 21.09 18.05 19.36
CA GLY A 214 22.28 18.79 19.75
C GLY A 214 22.62 19.99 18.87
N VAL A 215 23.57 20.83 19.35
CA VAL A 215 24.02 22.06 18.68
C VAL A 215 25.52 22.11 18.51
N ALA A 216 26.30 21.66 19.50
CA ALA A 216 27.76 21.60 19.46
C ALA A 216 28.29 20.60 20.49
N ALA A 217 29.49 20.05 20.27
CA ALA A 217 30.10 19.02 21.12
C ALA A 217 30.36 19.47 22.56
N ASN A 218 30.52 20.77 22.80
CA ASN A 218 30.76 21.37 24.11
C ASN A 218 29.49 21.93 24.78
N VAL A 219 28.28 21.61 24.24
CA VAL A 219 27.00 22.06 24.78
C VAL A 219 26.17 20.82 25.10
N ILE A 220 25.58 20.76 26.30
CA ILE A 220 24.59 19.75 26.66
C ILE A 220 23.34 19.96 25.79
N PRO A 221 22.88 18.94 25.02
CA PRO A 221 21.81 19.08 24.05
C PRO A 221 20.48 19.49 24.67
N PRO A 222 19.87 20.63 24.31
CA PRO A 222 18.56 21.03 24.83
C PRO A 222 17.40 20.33 24.13
N GLU A 223 17.60 19.79 22.92
CA GLU A 223 16.58 19.15 22.09
C GLU A 223 17.13 17.95 21.35
N ALA A 224 16.30 16.92 21.20
CA ALA A 224 16.55 15.78 20.34
C ALA A 224 15.22 15.19 19.84
N GLU A 225 15.24 14.61 18.65
CA GLU A 225 14.06 14.04 18.02
C GLU A 225 14.42 12.74 17.27
N ALA A 226 13.51 11.76 17.27
CA ALA A 226 13.59 10.57 16.46
C ALA A 226 12.25 10.28 15.77
N GLU A 227 12.27 9.81 14.53
CA GLU A 227 11.10 9.33 13.82
C GLU A 227 11.18 7.81 13.67
N LEU A 228 10.14 7.12 14.15
CA LEU A 228 10.02 5.67 14.15
C LEU A 228 8.84 5.23 13.31
N LEU A 229 9.02 4.11 12.60
CA LEU A 229 7.97 3.39 11.91
C LEU A 229 7.86 1.97 12.49
N PHE A 230 6.67 1.62 12.93
CA PHE A 230 6.32 0.26 13.35
C PHE A 230 5.48 -0.41 12.25
N ARG A 231 5.78 -1.68 11.93
CA ARG A 231 4.88 -2.56 11.18
C ARG A 231 4.05 -3.34 12.19
N VAL A 232 2.76 -3.07 12.25
CA VAL A 232 1.86 -3.45 13.33
C VAL A 232 1.11 -4.72 12.94
N VAL A 233 1.00 -5.68 13.85
CA VAL A 233 0.25 -6.93 13.65
C VAL A 233 -0.96 -7.06 14.57
N THR A 234 -1.16 -6.08 15.44
CA THR A 234 -2.32 -5.95 16.31
C THR A 234 -2.93 -4.56 16.17
N ASN A 235 -4.00 -4.26 16.90
CA ASN A 235 -4.60 -2.93 16.87
C ASN A 235 -3.58 -1.84 17.26
N SER A 236 -3.48 -0.79 16.46
CA SER A 236 -2.51 0.30 16.63
C SER A 236 -2.67 1.06 17.95
N GLU A 237 -3.89 1.19 18.47
CA GLU A 237 -4.15 1.82 19.77
C GLU A 237 -3.56 1.00 20.94
N SER A 238 -3.48 -0.33 20.79
CA SER A 238 -2.83 -1.18 21.78
C SER A 238 -1.32 -0.98 21.78
N LEU A 239 -0.72 -0.83 20.60
CA LEU A 239 0.70 -0.52 20.48
C LEU A 239 1.02 0.90 21.02
N LYS A 240 0.17 1.89 20.74
CA LYS A 240 0.33 3.25 21.32
C LYS A 240 0.38 3.20 22.85
N ARG A 241 -0.57 2.50 23.48
CA ARG A 241 -0.58 2.34 24.96
C ARG A 241 0.69 1.68 25.50
N LEU A 242 1.21 0.67 24.78
CA LEU A 242 2.48 0.05 25.17
C LEU A 242 3.64 1.04 25.07
N ILE A 243 3.74 1.79 23.96
CA ILE A 243 4.75 2.83 23.76
C ILE A 243 4.66 3.90 24.85
N GLU A 244 3.48 4.41 25.16
CA GLU A 244 3.24 5.40 26.20
C GLU A 244 3.67 4.90 27.59
N GLY A 245 3.40 3.64 27.88
CA GLY A 245 3.88 2.98 29.11
C GLY A 245 5.39 2.90 29.21
N ILE A 246 6.08 2.59 28.11
CA ILE A 246 7.54 2.54 28.04
C ILE A 246 8.15 3.93 28.16
N VAL A 247 7.59 4.89 27.43
CA VAL A 247 8.06 6.29 27.41
C VAL A 247 7.92 6.95 28.79
N ALA A 248 6.84 6.66 29.51
CA ALA A 248 6.59 7.13 30.87
C ALA A 248 6.78 8.65 31.03
N SER A 249 6.34 9.44 30.04
CA SER A 249 6.45 10.91 29.99
C SER A 249 7.89 11.47 29.97
N ARG A 250 8.89 10.64 29.69
CA ARG A 250 10.30 11.09 29.56
C ARG A 250 10.52 11.93 28.30
N VAL A 251 9.74 11.65 27.25
CA VAL A 251 9.71 12.38 25.97
C VAL A 251 8.25 12.56 25.54
N GLU A 252 8.00 13.55 24.68
CA GLU A 252 6.72 13.71 24.00
C GLU A 252 6.65 12.77 22.81
N VAL A 253 5.49 12.15 22.55
CA VAL A 253 5.25 11.28 21.38
C VAL A 253 4.11 11.84 20.56
N GLU A 254 4.36 12.12 19.30
CA GLU A 254 3.37 12.55 18.32
C GLU A 254 3.15 11.42 17.30
N TYR A 255 1.92 10.90 17.21
CA TYR A 255 1.56 9.90 16.22
C TYR A 255 1.10 10.57 14.94
N THR A 256 1.88 10.46 13.87
CA THR A 256 1.64 11.15 12.59
C THR A 256 0.87 10.30 11.59
N PHE A 257 0.87 8.97 11.77
CA PHE A 257 0.11 8.02 10.94
C PHE A 257 -0.20 6.76 11.74
N ALA A 258 -1.39 6.20 11.54
CA ALA A 258 -1.77 4.91 12.08
C ALA A 258 -2.71 4.17 11.12
N CYS A 259 -2.42 2.91 10.86
CA CYS A 259 -3.25 1.99 10.08
C CYS A 259 -3.19 0.63 10.76
N ASP A 260 -4.34 0.04 11.04
CA ASP A 260 -4.42 -1.29 11.63
C ASP A 260 -4.08 -2.39 10.60
N PRO A 261 -3.63 -3.58 11.03
CA PRO A 261 -3.43 -4.70 10.14
C PRO A 261 -4.76 -5.19 9.54
N VAL A 262 -4.68 -5.77 8.36
CA VAL A 262 -5.83 -6.35 7.66
C VAL A 262 -5.65 -7.86 7.55
N PHE A 263 -6.70 -8.61 7.86
CA PHE A 263 -6.84 -10.02 7.53
C PHE A 263 -7.71 -10.17 6.29
N THR A 264 -7.31 -11.04 5.39
CA THR A 264 -7.97 -11.26 4.11
C THR A 264 -8.68 -12.60 4.07
N GLU A 265 -9.65 -12.75 3.18
CA GLU A 265 -10.33 -14.02 2.95
C GLU A 265 -9.36 -15.04 2.33
N LYS A 266 -9.57 -16.31 2.68
CA LYS A 266 -8.84 -17.44 2.10
C LYS A 266 -9.60 -17.98 0.90
N LEU A 267 -8.85 -18.39 -0.11
CA LEU A 267 -9.39 -19.10 -1.26
C LEU A 267 -8.51 -20.34 -1.50
N ASP A 268 -9.14 -21.51 -1.60
CA ASP A 268 -8.40 -22.76 -1.77
C ASP A 268 -7.74 -22.84 -3.15
N GLY A 269 -6.60 -23.53 -3.20
CA GLY A 269 -5.86 -23.76 -4.46
C GLY A 269 -4.81 -22.71 -4.77
N PHE A 270 -4.57 -21.72 -3.88
CA PHE A 270 -3.54 -20.69 -4.05
C PHE A 270 -2.44 -20.84 -3.02
N GLU A 271 -1.20 -20.59 -3.44
CA GLU A 271 -0.10 -20.39 -2.50
C GLU A 271 -0.38 -19.13 -1.68
N THR A 272 -0.02 -19.16 -0.39
CA THR A 272 -0.31 -18.06 0.52
C THR A 272 0.95 -17.39 1.04
N ALA A 273 0.85 -16.11 1.39
CA ALA A 273 1.90 -15.32 2.01
C ALA A 273 1.34 -14.35 3.05
N VAL A 274 2.21 -13.67 3.76
CA VAL A 274 1.89 -12.48 4.56
C VAL A 274 2.71 -11.33 4.03
N VAL A 275 2.09 -10.17 3.81
CA VAL A 275 2.79 -8.99 3.34
C VAL A 275 3.00 -7.98 4.49
N ALA A 276 4.13 -7.28 4.44
CA ALA A 276 4.52 -6.36 5.50
C ALA A 276 4.16 -4.89 5.21
N PHE A 277 3.66 -4.60 4.01
CA PHE A 277 3.24 -3.26 3.59
C PHE A 277 1.75 -3.02 3.84
N THR A 278 1.34 -1.76 3.83
CA THR A 278 -0.06 -1.33 3.90
C THR A 278 -0.65 -1.20 2.50
N THR A 279 -1.98 -1.25 2.39
CA THR A 279 -2.73 -1.14 1.14
C THR A 279 -3.98 -0.27 1.35
N ASP A 280 -4.72 0.00 0.30
CA ASP A 280 -6.01 0.70 0.35
C ASP A 280 -7.18 -0.13 0.94
N ILE A 281 -6.99 -1.41 1.23
CA ILE A 281 -8.06 -2.30 1.74
C ILE A 281 -8.81 -1.72 2.95
N PRO A 282 -8.14 -1.17 4.00
CA PRO A 282 -8.84 -0.60 5.16
C PRO A 282 -9.79 0.54 4.81
N LEU A 283 -9.49 1.25 3.73
CA LEU A 283 -10.25 2.41 3.27
C LEU A 283 -11.37 2.04 2.29
N LEU A 284 -11.40 0.79 1.80
CA LEU A 284 -12.40 0.25 0.88
C LEU A 284 -13.39 -0.69 1.57
N SER A 285 -13.69 -0.45 2.84
CA SER A 285 -14.51 -1.33 3.69
C SER A 285 -15.92 -1.60 3.19
N ASN A 286 -16.48 -0.74 2.31
CA ASN A 286 -17.81 -0.93 1.71
C ASN A 286 -17.81 -1.86 0.49
N TRP A 287 -16.64 -2.36 0.06
CA TRP A 287 -16.51 -3.15 -1.16
C TRP A 287 -16.52 -4.68 -0.93
N GLY A 288 -16.91 -5.10 0.28
CA GLY A 288 -17.04 -6.51 0.65
C GLY A 288 -15.78 -7.07 1.31
N LYS A 289 -15.69 -8.40 1.35
CA LYS A 289 -14.59 -9.11 1.99
C LYS A 289 -13.32 -9.02 1.16
N PRO A 290 -12.19 -8.59 1.75
CA PRO A 290 -10.97 -8.36 0.98
C PRO A 290 -10.19 -9.64 0.70
N LEU A 291 -9.62 -9.71 -0.50
CA LEU A 291 -8.50 -10.56 -0.88
C LEU A 291 -7.36 -9.66 -1.36
N LEU A 292 -6.13 -10.13 -1.26
CA LEU A 292 -4.95 -9.38 -1.69
C LEU A 292 -4.04 -10.30 -2.50
N PHE A 293 -3.82 -9.93 -3.78
CA PHE A 293 -3.05 -10.75 -4.72
C PHE A 293 -2.50 -9.87 -5.84
N GLY A 294 -1.29 -10.17 -6.31
CA GLY A 294 -0.78 -9.63 -7.56
C GLY A 294 0.60 -10.16 -7.94
N PRO A 295 0.93 -10.08 -9.23
CA PRO A 295 2.24 -10.41 -9.73
C PRO A 295 3.28 -9.37 -9.34
N GLY A 296 4.56 -9.74 -9.39
CA GLY A 296 5.69 -8.89 -9.06
C GLY A 296 6.06 -8.92 -7.58
N SER A 297 7.18 -8.31 -7.26
CA SER A 297 7.73 -8.26 -5.91
C SER A 297 7.76 -6.83 -5.39
N ILE A 298 7.30 -6.63 -4.15
CA ILE A 298 7.43 -5.33 -3.45
C ILE A 298 8.90 -4.90 -3.29
N LEU A 299 9.84 -5.81 -3.39
CA LEU A 299 11.28 -5.50 -3.32
C LEU A 299 11.81 -4.84 -4.60
N ASP A 300 11.10 -5.00 -5.73
CA ASP A 300 11.39 -4.30 -6.98
C ASP A 300 10.68 -2.94 -7.06
N ALA A 301 9.53 -2.79 -6.39
CA ALA A 301 8.76 -1.55 -6.33
C ALA A 301 9.58 -0.39 -5.74
N HIS A 302 9.28 0.84 -6.19
CA HIS A 302 9.92 2.08 -5.72
C HIS A 302 11.44 2.18 -6.00
N THR A 303 12.03 1.21 -6.71
CA THR A 303 13.44 1.23 -7.09
C THR A 303 13.66 1.86 -8.47
N PRO A 304 14.88 2.32 -8.79
CA PRO A 304 15.21 2.75 -10.16
C PRO A 304 15.16 1.60 -11.19
N GLY A 305 15.24 0.36 -10.73
CA GLY A 305 15.21 -0.85 -11.57
C GLY A 305 13.88 -1.60 -11.47
N GLU A 306 12.80 -0.91 -11.15
CA GLU A 306 11.47 -1.51 -11.02
C GLU A 306 11.10 -2.31 -12.26
N LYS A 307 10.63 -3.55 -12.04
CA LYS A 307 10.34 -4.52 -13.10
C LYS A 307 9.26 -5.49 -12.69
N ILE A 308 8.70 -6.16 -13.70
CA ILE A 308 7.78 -7.29 -13.52
C ILE A 308 8.09 -8.40 -14.53
N SER A 309 7.94 -9.65 -14.11
CA SER A 309 8.10 -10.80 -15.00
C SER A 309 6.95 -10.89 -16.01
N LYS A 310 7.28 -11.04 -17.30
CA LYS A 310 6.30 -11.26 -18.36
C LYS A 310 5.46 -12.52 -18.10
N ARG A 311 6.09 -13.56 -17.55
CA ARG A 311 5.40 -14.80 -17.17
C ARG A 311 4.41 -14.54 -16.04
N GLU A 312 4.81 -13.86 -14.97
CA GLU A 312 3.92 -13.56 -13.85
C GLU A 312 2.71 -12.72 -14.25
N ILE A 313 2.87 -11.75 -15.18
CA ILE A 313 1.74 -10.99 -15.71
C ILE A 313 0.74 -11.90 -16.42
N VAL A 314 1.22 -12.81 -17.27
CA VAL A 314 0.36 -13.76 -18.01
C VAL A 314 -0.36 -14.71 -17.04
N ASP A 315 0.38 -15.27 -16.09
CA ASP A 315 -0.18 -16.19 -15.09
C ASP A 315 -1.21 -15.46 -14.21
N ALA A 316 -0.97 -14.18 -13.89
CA ALA A 316 -1.91 -13.36 -13.11
C ALA A 316 -3.23 -13.08 -13.84
N VAL A 317 -3.24 -12.97 -15.17
CA VAL A 317 -4.49 -12.84 -15.95
C VAL A 317 -5.41 -14.03 -15.69
N GLU A 318 -4.89 -15.25 -15.78
CA GLU A 318 -5.69 -16.45 -15.54
C GLU A 318 -6.05 -16.57 -14.05
N THR A 319 -5.13 -16.22 -13.16
CA THR A 319 -5.37 -16.25 -11.71
C THR A 319 -6.51 -15.32 -11.30
N TYR A 320 -6.51 -14.05 -11.73
CA TYR A 320 -7.61 -13.12 -11.46
C TYR A 320 -8.94 -13.61 -11.99
N LYS A 321 -8.96 -14.17 -13.21
CA LYS A 321 -10.15 -14.78 -13.80
C LYS A 321 -10.68 -15.93 -12.93
N GLN A 322 -9.81 -16.84 -12.49
CA GLN A 322 -10.18 -17.98 -11.64
C GLN A 322 -10.69 -17.51 -10.28
N MET A 323 -10.05 -16.51 -9.66
CA MET A 323 -10.51 -15.92 -8.39
C MET A 323 -11.92 -15.35 -8.53
N VAL A 324 -12.20 -14.57 -9.58
CA VAL A 324 -13.55 -14.03 -9.82
C VAL A 324 -14.57 -15.15 -9.97
N LEU A 325 -14.28 -16.19 -10.76
CA LEU A 325 -15.19 -17.32 -10.96
C LEU A 325 -15.46 -18.09 -9.66
N SER A 326 -14.41 -18.36 -8.89
CA SER A 326 -14.53 -19.06 -7.61
C SER A 326 -15.36 -18.27 -6.59
N LEU A 327 -15.09 -16.98 -6.46
CA LEU A 327 -15.83 -16.11 -5.54
C LEU A 327 -17.30 -15.93 -5.95
N LYS A 328 -17.59 -15.83 -7.24
CA LYS A 328 -18.97 -15.78 -7.74
C LYS A 328 -19.75 -17.06 -7.46
N ALA A 329 -19.09 -18.21 -7.40
CA ALA A 329 -19.74 -19.46 -7.03
C ALA A 329 -20.07 -19.55 -5.52
N MET A 330 -19.54 -18.62 -4.70
CA MET A 330 -19.78 -18.54 -3.26
C MET A 330 -20.88 -17.53 -2.89
N VAL A 331 -21.35 -16.70 -3.83
CA VAL A 331 -22.44 -15.72 -3.68
C VAL A 331 -23.76 -16.32 -4.13
#